data_ef3b40fe4cab370834e38249ea7ad3f1
#
_entry.id   ef3b40fe4cab370834e38249ea7ad3f1
#
_cell.length_a   1.000
_cell.length_b   1.000
_cell.length_c   1.000
_cell.angle_alpha   90.00
_cell.angle_beta   90.00
_cell.angle_gamma   90.00
#
_symmetry.space_group_name_H-M   'P 1'
#
loop_
_entity.id
_entity.type
_entity.pdbx_description
1 polymer ?
#
loop_
_entity_poly.entity_id
_entity_poly.type
_entity_poly.pdbx_seq_one_letter_code
_entity_poly.pdbx_strand_id
1 'polypeptide(L)' 'MATSQQIFEEITELFSQFEENHNSSTKAGKSRARKSIGEIKKLVTDYRKASVEENK' A
#
# COMPACT_ATOMS: atom_id res chain seq x y z
N MET A 1 -8.74 -2.47 15.72
CA MET A 1 -8.62 -2.74 14.28
C MET A 1 -8.53 -1.43 13.51
N ALA A 2 -7.74 -1.42 12.44
CA ALA A 2 -7.64 -0.23 11.60
C ALA A 2 -8.93 -0.03 10.81
N THR A 3 -9.37 1.23 10.69
CA THR A 3 -10.52 1.56 9.85
C THR A 3 -10.10 1.59 8.37
N SER A 4 -11.08 1.52 7.47
CA SER A 4 -10.78 1.62 6.05
C SER A 4 -10.09 2.94 5.71
N GLN A 5 -10.44 4.01 6.41
CA GLN A 5 -9.80 5.31 6.22
C GLN A 5 -8.31 5.28 6.59
N GLN A 6 -7.97 4.66 7.71
CA GLN A 6 -6.58 4.52 8.12
C GLN A 6 -5.79 3.68 7.13
N ILE A 7 -6.39 2.59 6.64
CA ILE A 7 -5.75 1.72 5.66
C ILE A 7 -5.55 2.47 4.33
N PHE A 8 -6.54 3.26 3.93
CA PHE A 8 -6.44 4.10 2.73
C PHE A 8 -5.25 5.06 2.84
N GLU A 9 -5.09 5.70 3.99
CA GLU A 9 -3.98 6.62 4.21
C GLU A 9 -2.63 5.90 4.13
N GLU A 10 -2.52 4.71 4.69
CA GLU A 10 -1.31 3.90 4.61
C GLU A 10 -1.00 3.49 3.17
N ILE A 11 -2.02 3.08 2.42
CA ILE A 11 -1.86 2.72 1.01
C ILE A 11 -1.36 3.92 0.21
N THR A 12 -1.92 5.10 0.45
CA THR A 12 -1.53 6.32 -0.24
C THR A 12 -0.05 6.65 0.03
N GLU A 13 0.38 6.53 1.27
CA GLU A 13 1.77 6.77 1.63
C GLU A 13 2.71 5.74 0.98
N LEU A 14 2.36 4.47 1.04
CA LEU A 14 3.14 3.42 0.41
C LEU A 14 3.17 3.56 -1.11
N PHE A 15 2.06 3.97 -1.70
CA PHE A 15 2.00 4.20 -3.13
C PHE A 15 2.95 5.32 -3.56
N SER A 16 3.03 6.38 -2.76
CA SER A 16 3.95 7.49 -3.01
C SER A 16 5.40 6.99 -3.00
N GLN A 17 5.77 6.16 -2.02
CA GLN A 17 7.08 5.54 -1.94
C GLN A 17 7.32 4.59 -3.11
N PHE A 18 6.32 3.81 -3.47
CA PHE A 18 6.40 2.90 -4.61
C PHE A 18 6.66 3.66 -5.91
N GLU A 19 5.93 4.74 -6.13
CA GLU A 19 6.10 5.58 -7.33
C GLU A 19 7.51 6.13 -7.41
N GLU A 20 8.02 6.67 -6.31
CA GLU A 20 9.36 7.22 -6.25
C GLU A 20 10.42 6.15 -6.56
N ASN A 21 10.28 4.97 -5.96
CA ASN A 21 11.21 3.88 -6.17
C ASN A 21 11.08 3.27 -7.57
N HIS A 22 9.86 3.22 -8.10
CA HIS A 22 9.61 2.73 -9.46
C HIS A 22 10.34 3.59 -10.49
N ASN A 23 10.36 4.90 -10.26
CA ASN A 23 11.01 5.84 -11.17
C ASN A 23 12.53 5.93 -10.97
N SER A 24 13.05 5.23 -9.97
CA SER A 24 14.49 5.19 -9.73
C SER A 24 15.19 4.34 -10.79
N SER A 25 16.38 4.79 -11.20
CA SER A 25 17.19 4.05 -12.17
C SER A 25 18.11 3.02 -11.52
N THR A 26 18.11 2.93 -10.19
CA THR A 26 19.00 2.03 -9.45
C THR A 26 18.33 0.68 -9.20
N LYS A 27 19.16 -0.36 -9.03
CA LYS A 27 18.67 -1.69 -8.65
C LYS A 27 18.04 -1.68 -7.28
N ALA A 28 18.61 -0.92 -6.35
CA ALA A 28 18.09 -0.78 -4.99
C ALA A 28 16.69 -0.16 -5.01
N GLY A 29 16.48 0.89 -5.82
CA GLY A 29 15.17 1.50 -5.96
C GLY A 29 14.14 0.54 -6.51
N LYS A 30 14.49 -0.24 -7.52
CA LYS A 30 13.58 -1.22 -8.10
C LYS A 30 13.23 -2.33 -7.12
N SER A 31 14.19 -2.75 -6.30
CA SER A 31 13.94 -3.74 -5.26
C SER A 31 12.97 -3.20 -4.20
N ARG A 32 13.14 -1.93 -3.80
CA ARG A 32 12.22 -1.28 -2.87
C ARG A 32 10.82 -1.15 -3.45
N ALA A 33 10.73 -0.87 -4.75
CA ALA A 33 9.43 -0.79 -5.43
C ALA A 33 8.68 -2.11 -5.33
N ARG A 34 9.36 -3.23 -5.57
CA ARG A 34 8.74 -4.55 -5.45
C ARG A 34 8.28 -4.84 -4.02
N LYS A 35 9.07 -4.43 -3.04
CA LYS A 35 8.71 -4.59 -1.63
C LYS A 35 7.48 -3.75 -1.29
N SER A 36 7.46 -2.49 -1.73
CA SER A 36 6.34 -1.59 -1.48
C SER A 36 5.04 -2.12 -2.09
N ILE A 37 5.09 -2.63 -3.32
CA ILE A 37 3.87 -3.15 -3.95
C ILE A 37 3.37 -4.41 -3.23
N GLY A 38 4.26 -5.22 -2.68
CA GLY A 38 3.88 -6.37 -1.86
C GLY A 38 3.15 -5.95 -0.59
N GLU A 39 3.59 -4.88 0.05
CA GLU A 39 2.93 -4.34 1.24
C GLU A 39 1.57 -3.73 0.88
N ILE A 40 1.48 -3.03 -0.24
CA ILE A 40 0.21 -2.48 -0.72
C ILE A 40 -0.79 -3.60 -0.98
N LYS A 41 -0.34 -4.69 -1.57
CA LYS A 41 -1.19 -5.86 -1.82
C LYS A 41 -1.83 -6.39 -0.54
N LYS A 42 -1.05 -6.46 0.53
CA LYS A 42 -1.56 -6.87 1.85
C LYS A 42 -2.62 -5.90 2.36
N LEU A 43 -2.33 -4.61 2.26
CA LEU A 43 -3.25 -3.58 2.74
C LEU A 43 -4.54 -3.52 1.92
N VAL A 44 -4.48 -3.85 0.62
CA VAL A 44 -5.67 -3.91 -0.22
C VAL A 44 -6.65 -4.95 0.32
N THR A 45 -6.17 -6.11 0.71
CA THR A 45 -7.00 -7.16 1.31
C THR A 45 -7.62 -6.67 2.62
N ASP A 46 -6.81 -6.04 3.47
CA ASP A 46 -7.28 -5.52 4.76
C ASP A 46 -8.31 -4.42 4.56
N TYR A 47 -8.10 -3.55 3.57
CA TYR A 47 -9.05 -2.50 3.23
C TYR A 47 -10.41 -3.08 2.86
N ARG A 48 -10.42 -4.10 2.02
CA ARG A 48 -11.68 -4.72 1.58
C ARG A 48 -12.44 -5.32 2.76
N LYS A 49 -11.74 -5.97 3.68
CA LYS A 49 -12.37 -6.53 4.88
C LYS A 49 -12.93 -5.44 5.77
N ALA A 50 -12.17 -4.39 6.02
CA ALA A 50 -12.61 -3.28 6.86
C ALA A 50 -13.83 -2.58 6.25
N SER A 51 -13.82 -2.36 4.95
CA SER A 51 -14.92 -1.72 4.24
C SER A 51 -16.21 -2.53 4.35
N VAL A 52 -16.13 -3.84 4.20
CA VAL A 52 -17.28 -4.73 4.33
C VAL A 52 -17.84 -4.65 5.76
N GLU A 53 -16.96 -4.69 6.77
CA GLU A 53 -17.39 -4.60 8.17
C GLU A 53 -18.08 -3.28 8.48
N GLU A 54 -17.57 -2.18 7.93
CA GLU A 54 -18.13 -0.84 8.17
C GLU A 54 -19.49 -0.65 7.50
N ASN A 55 -19.79 -1.43 6.47
CA ASN A 55 -21.03 -1.31 5.70
C ASN A 55 -22.09 -2.35 6.07
N LYS A 56 -21.87 -3.09 7.13
CA LYS A 56 -22.86 -4.05 7.64
C LYS A 56 -24.05 -3.40 8.28
#